data_4143f715ee387697539cff63c4231058
#
_entry.id   4143f715ee387697539cff63c4231058
#
_cell.length_a   1.000
_cell.length_b   1.000
_cell.length_c   1.000
_cell.angle_alpha   90.00
_cell.angle_beta   90.00
_cell.angle_gamma   90.00
#
_symmetry.space_group_name_H-M   'P 1'
#
loop_
_entity.id
_entity.type
_entity.pdbx_description
1 polymer ?
#
loop_
_entity_poly.entity_id
_entity_poly.type
_entity_poly.pdbx_seq_one_letter_code
_entity_poly.pdbx_strand_id
1 'polypeptide(L)'
;WPQLPIILDSPLASRFTATYKELQGYWDEDARHRLEEGRKPLSFKQLITVDSHDEHMRIVEHLAQTARPAIVIAGNGMCSGGRIVNYLKAMLGDPRHNVVFVGYQGKGTPGRDIQTYGPDGGFVDLDAERIDIRAGIDSVGGYSAHADQADLVGFVTRMQQWPSEVRLIHGEDQAKQRLAEVLRERYEQASRQGRVVIP
;
A
#
# COMPACT_ATOMS: atom_id res chain seq x y z
N TRP A 1 4.08 -23.16 3.99
CA TRP A 1 3.46 -23.09 2.64
C TRP A 1 4.53 -22.96 1.54
N PRO A 2 5.46 -23.93 1.46
CA PRO A 2 6.65 -23.78 0.61
C PRO A 2 6.36 -23.84 -0.89
N GLN A 3 5.12 -24.16 -1.29
CA GLN A 3 4.72 -24.23 -2.70
C GLN A 3 3.64 -23.22 -3.10
N LEU A 4 3.27 -22.29 -2.20
CA LEU A 4 2.27 -21.28 -2.51
C LEU A 4 2.82 -20.29 -3.55
N PRO A 5 2.20 -20.18 -4.74
CA PRO A 5 2.63 -19.19 -5.73
C PRO A 5 2.42 -17.77 -5.22
N ILE A 6 3.39 -16.90 -5.48
CA ILE A 6 3.29 -15.46 -5.25
C ILE A 6 3.41 -14.79 -6.61
N ILE A 7 2.34 -14.17 -7.04
CA ILE A 7 2.21 -13.56 -8.36
C ILE A 7 2.39 -12.05 -8.20
N LEU A 8 3.50 -11.54 -8.72
CA LEU A 8 3.77 -10.11 -8.78
C LEU A 8 3.25 -9.57 -10.11
N ASP A 9 2.03 -9.07 -10.08
CA ASP A 9 1.34 -8.57 -11.26
C ASP A 9 1.38 -7.03 -11.34
N SER A 10 2.58 -6.53 -11.47
CA SER A 10 2.89 -5.12 -11.62
C SER A 10 4.23 -4.93 -12.31
N PRO A 11 4.28 -4.51 -13.58
CA PRO A 11 5.54 -4.26 -14.29
C PRO A 11 6.43 -3.24 -13.59
N LEU A 12 5.83 -2.26 -12.92
CA LEU A 12 6.57 -1.27 -12.14
C LEU A 12 7.23 -1.92 -10.92
N ALA A 13 6.48 -2.72 -10.15
CA ALA A 13 7.01 -3.41 -8.99
C ALA A 13 8.10 -4.42 -9.36
N SER A 14 7.97 -5.11 -10.49
CA SER A 14 9.02 -6.01 -11.01
C SER A 14 10.32 -5.25 -11.28
N ARG A 15 10.24 -4.08 -11.91
CA ARG A 15 11.40 -3.21 -12.17
C ARG A 15 12.02 -2.69 -10.86
N PHE A 16 11.21 -2.22 -9.91
CA PHE A 16 11.71 -1.81 -8.60
C PHE A 16 12.39 -2.96 -7.87
N THR A 17 11.82 -4.17 -7.89
CA THR A 17 12.42 -5.35 -7.27
C THR A 17 13.79 -5.67 -7.87
N ALA A 18 13.96 -5.53 -9.19
CA ALA A 18 15.25 -5.69 -9.85
C ALA A 18 16.26 -4.63 -9.37
N THR A 19 15.86 -3.35 -9.36
CA THR A 19 16.70 -2.25 -8.87
C THR A 19 17.10 -2.43 -7.40
N TYR A 20 16.17 -2.84 -6.54
CA TYR A 20 16.49 -3.13 -5.14
C TYR A 20 17.54 -4.25 -5.01
N LYS A 21 17.47 -5.29 -5.85
CA LYS A 21 18.51 -6.35 -5.87
C LYS A 21 19.88 -5.81 -6.29
N GLU A 22 19.95 -4.91 -7.25
CA GLU A 22 21.20 -4.27 -7.68
C GLU A 22 21.80 -3.39 -6.58
N LEU A 23 20.94 -2.76 -5.77
CA LEU A 23 21.32 -1.84 -4.70
C LEU A 23 21.49 -2.52 -3.33
N GLN A 24 21.73 -3.83 -3.26
CA GLN A 24 21.90 -4.57 -2.00
C GLN A 24 22.99 -3.98 -1.07
N GLY A 25 24.03 -3.38 -1.64
CA GLY A 25 25.12 -2.73 -0.88
C GLY A 25 24.65 -1.53 -0.03
N TYR A 26 23.48 -0.97 -0.33
CA TYR A 26 22.89 0.16 0.38
C TYR A 26 21.77 -0.25 1.35
N TRP A 27 21.49 -1.55 1.48
CA TRP A 27 20.47 -2.03 2.39
C TRP A 27 20.90 -1.79 3.85
N ASP A 28 19.89 -1.65 4.72
CA ASP A 28 20.11 -1.53 6.15
C ASP A 28 20.72 -2.80 6.78
N GLU A 29 21.07 -2.71 8.02
CA GLU A 29 21.73 -3.80 8.75
C GLU A 29 20.83 -5.03 8.87
N ASP A 30 19.52 -4.84 9.12
CA ASP A 30 18.56 -5.92 9.23
C ASP A 30 18.41 -6.71 7.92
N ALA A 31 18.31 -6.01 6.80
CA ALA A 31 18.21 -6.64 5.48
C ALA A 31 19.50 -7.37 5.10
N ARG A 32 20.67 -6.80 5.42
CA ARG A 32 21.96 -7.47 5.21
C ARG A 32 22.13 -8.72 6.06
N HIS A 33 21.76 -8.65 7.34
CA HIS A 33 21.79 -9.82 8.23
C HIS A 33 20.92 -10.97 7.70
N ARG A 34 19.73 -10.68 7.16
CA ARG A 34 18.89 -11.71 6.51
C ARG A 34 19.56 -12.36 5.30
N LEU A 35 20.30 -11.58 4.51
CA LEU A 35 21.09 -12.13 3.39
C LEU A 35 22.21 -13.05 3.87
N GLU A 36 22.92 -12.68 4.94
CA GLU A 36 23.98 -13.48 5.56
C GLU A 36 23.42 -14.81 6.11
N GLU A 37 22.19 -14.80 6.64
CA GLU A 37 21.45 -16.01 7.03
C GLU A 37 21.01 -16.88 5.83
N GLY A 38 21.34 -16.49 4.59
CA GLY A 38 20.96 -17.21 3.37
C GLY A 38 19.53 -16.96 2.90
N ARG A 39 18.81 -16.00 3.51
CA ARG A 39 17.48 -15.60 3.05
C ARG A 39 17.58 -14.73 1.80
N LYS A 40 16.62 -14.89 0.91
CA LYS A 40 16.53 -14.11 -0.33
C LYS A 40 15.19 -13.36 -0.36
N PRO A 41 15.04 -12.24 0.37
CA PRO A 41 13.76 -11.59 0.60
C PRO A 41 13.05 -11.12 -0.68
N LEU A 42 13.81 -10.85 -1.76
CA LEU A 42 13.27 -10.40 -3.04
C LEU A 42 13.40 -11.45 -4.16
N SER A 43 13.79 -12.71 -3.84
CA SER A 43 14.02 -13.73 -4.86
C SER A 43 13.77 -15.13 -4.29
N PHE A 44 12.63 -15.68 -4.56
CA PHE A 44 12.24 -17.03 -4.11
C PHE A 44 11.59 -17.80 -5.26
N LYS A 45 11.61 -19.13 -5.19
CA LYS A 45 11.23 -20.03 -6.30
C LYS A 45 9.77 -19.89 -6.72
N GLN A 46 8.90 -19.50 -5.81
CA GLN A 46 7.45 -19.37 -6.03
C GLN A 46 7.04 -18.02 -6.61
N LEU A 47 8.00 -17.09 -6.82
CA LEU A 47 7.71 -15.79 -7.40
C LEU A 47 7.48 -15.91 -8.90
N ILE A 48 6.30 -15.50 -9.33
CA ILE A 48 5.88 -15.38 -10.73
C ILE A 48 5.72 -13.89 -11.03
N THR A 49 6.44 -13.39 -12.01
CA THR A 49 6.30 -12.01 -12.49
C THR A 49 5.47 -12.00 -13.76
N VAL A 50 4.57 -11.02 -13.88
CA VAL A 50 3.64 -10.89 -15.00
C VAL A 50 3.98 -9.62 -15.79
N ASP A 51 4.45 -9.79 -17.02
CA ASP A 51 4.95 -8.68 -17.80
C ASP A 51 3.93 -8.18 -18.85
N SER A 52 3.15 -9.07 -19.46
CA SER A 52 2.19 -8.72 -20.52
C SER A 52 0.75 -8.60 -20.00
N HIS A 53 -0.09 -7.91 -20.79
CA HIS A 53 -1.53 -7.82 -20.51
C HIS A 53 -2.22 -9.17 -20.75
N ASP A 54 -1.85 -9.90 -21.78
CA ASP A 54 -2.45 -11.19 -22.11
C ASP A 54 -2.17 -12.25 -21.04
N GLU A 55 -0.97 -12.23 -20.47
CA GLU A 55 -0.62 -13.09 -19.35
C GLU A 55 -1.40 -12.72 -18.09
N HIS A 56 -1.52 -11.43 -17.80
CA HIS A 56 -2.35 -10.92 -16.72
C HIS A 56 -3.79 -11.44 -16.83
N MET A 57 -4.43 -11.28 -17.99
CA MET A 57 -5.82 -11.72 -18.16
C MET A 57 -5.98 -13.23 -18.03
N ARG A 58 -5.04 -14.03 -18.53
CA ARG A 58 -5.04 -15.49 -18.34
C ARG A 58 -4.94 -15.89 -16.86
N ILE A 59 -4.14 -15.17 -16.09
CA ILE A 59 -3.99 -15.43 -14.65
C ILE A 59 -5.27 -15.07 -13.90
N VAL A 60 -5.86 -13.90 -14.19
CA VAL A 60 -7.15 -13.48 -13.62
C VAL A 60 -8.22 -14.55 -13.87
N GLU A 61 -8.38 -14.97 -15.13
CA GLU A 61 -9.36 -15.99 -15.50
C GLU A 61 -9.09 -17.33 -14.81
N HIS A 62 -7.83 -17.79 -14.83
CA HIS A 62 -7.45 -19.05 -14.19
C HIS A 62 -7.76 -19.06 -12.69
N LEU A 63 -7.40 -18.00 -11.97
CA LEU A 63 -7.64 -17.91 -10.52
C LEU A 63 -9.14 -17.79 -10.20
N ALA A 64 -9.88 -17.02 -10.97
CA ALA A 64 -11.33 -16.87 -10.79
C ALA A 64 -12.05 -18.23 -10.98
N GLN A 65 -11.67 -19.02 -12.01
CA GLN A 65 -12.30 -20.30 -12.28
C GLN A 65 -11.90 -21.38 -11.27
N THR A 66 -10.62 -21.47 -10.91
CA THR A 66 -10.09 -22.58 -10.13
C THR A 66 -10.06 -22.33 -8.63
N ALA A 67 -9.99 -21.05 -8.21
CA ALA A 67 -9.71 -20.63 -6.83
C ALA A 67 -8.48 -21.36 -6.21
N ARG A 68 -7.49 -21.72 -7.04
CA ARG A 68 -6.25 -22.32 -6.53
C ARG A 68 -5.54 -21.33 -5.61
N PRO A 69 -5.03 -21.79 -4.44
CA PRO A 69 -4.33 -20.91 -3.51
C PRO A 69 -3.14 -20.22 -4.16
N ALA A 70 -3.14 -18.89 -4.15
CA ALA A 70 -2.05 -18.03 -4.60
C ALA A 70 -2.12 -16.70 -3.84
N ILE A 71 -0.98 -16.03 -3.71
CA ILE A 71 -0.94 -14.64 -3.29
C ILE A 71 -0.71 -13.79 -4.53
N VAL A 72 -1.60 -12.84 -4.80
CA VAL A 72 -1.45 -11.89 -5.89
C VAL A 72 -1.07 -10.52 -5.32
N ILE A 73 0.00 -9.94 -5.82
CA ILE A 73 0.43 -8.58 -5.51
C ILE A 73 0.25 -7.75 -6.79
N ALA A 74 -0.81 -6.97 -6.83
CA ALA A 74 -1.14 -6.15 -7.99
C ALA A 74 -1.09 -4.65 -7.65
N GLY A 75 -0.70 -3.85 -8.62
CA GLY A 75 -0.57 -2.40 -8.48
C GLY A 75 -1.91 -1.68 -8.60
N ASN A 76 -1.93 -0.52 -8.09
CA ASN A 76 -2.82 0.55 -7.66
C ASN A 76 -3.48 0.23 -6.32
N GLY A 77 -2.79 0.64 -5.23
CA GLY A 77 -3.24 0.38 -3.85
C GLY A 77 -4.60 0.97 -3.49
N MET A 78 -5.07 2.01 -4.19
CA MET A 78 -6.40 2.62 -3.98
C MET A 78 -7.51 1.94 -4.78
N CYS A 79 -7.19 0.92 -5.56
CA CYS A 79 -8.13 0.18 -6.41
C CYS A 79 -8.88 1.04 -7.45
N SER A 80 -8.35 2.22 -7.78
CA SER A 80 -8.97 3.17 -8.71
C SER A 80 -8.58 2.96 -10.18
N GLY A 81 -7.91 1.88 -10.50
CA GLY A 81 -7.47 1.53 -11.85
C GLY A 81 -6.37 0.46 -11.83
N GLY A 82 -5.84 0.13 -13.01
CA GLY A 82 -4.76 -0.82 -13.15
C GLY A 82 -5.19 -2.28 -12.99
N ARG A 83 -4.20 -3.17 -12.93
CA ARG A 83 -4.41 -4.62 -12.95
C ARG A 83 -5.23 -5.15 -11.78
N ILE A 84 -5.14 -4.51 -10.60
CA ILE A 84 -5.92 -4.90 -9.43
C ILE A 84 -7.43 -4.88 -9.69
N VAL A 85 -7.92 -3.94 -10.49
CA VAL A 85 -9.36 -3.83 -10.77
C VAL A 85 -9.89 -5.07 -11.48
N ASN A 86 -9.14 -5.65 -12.40
CA ASN A 86 -9.55 -6.88 -13.09
C ASN A 86 -9.65 -8.07 -12.12
N TYR A 87 -8.72 -8.19 -11.18
CA TYR A 87 -8.82 -9.20 -10.11
C TYR A 87 -10.04 -8.99 -9.23
N LEU A 88 -10.29 -7.75 -8.81
CA LEU A 88 -11.43 -7.42 -7.96
C LEU A 88 -12.75 -7.70 -8.69
N LYS A 89 -12.91 -7.28 -9.94
CA LYS A 89 -14.10 -7.56 -10.74
C LYS A 89 -14.35 -9.05 -10.91
N ALA A 90 -13.31 -9.84 -11.08
CA ALA A 90 -13.43 -11.27 -11.29
C ALA A 90 -13.68 -12.09 -10.01
N MET A 91 -13.22 -11.61 -8.85
CA MET A 91 -13.12 -12.43 -7.64
C MET A 91 -13.80 -11.87 -6.41
N LEU A 92 -14.11 -10.56 -6.36
CA LEU A 92 -14.67 -9.93 -5.17
C LEU A 92 -16.06 -10.49 -4.79
N GLY A 93 -16.81 -10.96 -5.77
CA GLY A 93 -18.11 -11.61 -5.57
C GLY A 93 -18.04 -13.07 -5.13
N ASP A 94 -16.87 -13.65 -4.94
CA ASP A 94 -16.69 -15.06 -4.62
C ASP A 94 -16.07 -15.23 -3.21
N PRO A 95 -16.77 -15.90 -2.27
CA PRO A 95 -16.32 -16.05 -0.88
C PRO A 95 -15.06 -16.93 -0.71
N ARG A 96 -14.58 -17.58 -1.77
CA ARG A 96 -13.32 -18.37 -1.74
C ARG A 96 -12.08 -17.47 -1.75
N HIS A 97 -12.22 -16.18 -2.09
CA HIS A 97 -11.13 -15.22 -2.20
C HIS A 97 -11.04 -14.31 -0.97
N ASN A 98 -9.89 -13.66 -0.84
CA ASN A 98 -9.63 -12.70 0.22
C ASN A 98 -8.85 -11.50 -0.34
N VAL A 99 -9.21 -10.29 0.08
CA VAL A 99 -8.49 -9.06 -0.21
C VAL A 99 -7.82 -8.58 1.07
N VAL A 100 -6.50 -8.40 1.02
CA VAL A 100 -5.70 -7.91 2.15
C VAL A 100 -5.15 -6.53 1.82
N PHE A 101 -5.65 -5.51 2.52
CA PHE A 101 -5.11 -4.16 2.44
C PHE A 101 -3.87 -4.03 3.33
N VAL A 102 -2.74 -3.67 2.73
CA VAL A 102 -1.46 -3.52 3.44
C VAL A 102 -1.04 -2.06 3.63
N GLY A 103 -1.92 -1.13 3.29
CA GLY A 103 -1.67 0.31 3.39
C GLY A 103 -2.97 1.11 3.50
N TYR A 104 -2.79 2.42 3.71
CA TYR A 104 -3.88 3.37 3.82
C TYR A 104 -4.75 3.40 2.56
N GLN A 105 -6.06 3.52 2.77
CA GLN A 105 -7.07 3.70 1.72
C GLN A 105 -7.66 5.10 1.81
N GLY A 106 -7.51 5.88 0.76
CA GLY A 106 -8.00 7.27 0.69
C GLY A 106 -9.53 7.34 0.64
N LYS A 107 -10.10 8.33 1.31
CA LYS A 107 -11.54 8.60 1.25
C LYS A 107 -11.96 8.87 -0.21
N GLY A 108 -13.08 8.29 -0.63
CA GLY A 108 -13.61 8.42 -2.00
C GLY A 108 -12.89 7.55 -3.03
N THR A 109 -12.14 6.55 -2.59
CA THR A 109 -11.52 5.55 -3.48
C THR A 109 -12.24 4.19 -3.36
N PRO A 110 -12.28 3.39 -4.44
CA PRO A 110 -12.86 2.05 -4.38
C PRO A 110 -12.22 1.15 -3.32
N GLY A 111 -10.91 1.28 -3.09
CA GLY A 111 -10.23 0.54 -2.03
C GLY A 111 -10.77 0.87 -0.63
N ARG A 112 -11.08 2.16 -0.37
CA ARG A 112 -11.72 2.56 0.89
C ARG A 112 -13.13 2.01 1.02
N ASP A 113 -13.91 2.00 -0.07
CA ASP A 113 -15.26 1.46 -0.06
C ASP A 113 -15.26 -0.04 0.19
N ILE A 114 -14.37 -0.81 -0.47
CA ILE A 114 -14.17 -2.24 -0.20
C ILE A 114 -13.79 -2.48 1.27
N GLN A 115 -12.84 -1.70 1.81
CA GLN A 115 -12.39 -1.83 3.19
C GLN A 115 -13.51 -1.52 4.19
N THR A 116 -14.38 -0.56 3.86
CA THR A 116 -15.46 -0.09 4.76
C THR A 116 -16.67 -0.97 4.69
N TYR A 117 -17.14 -1.33 3.49
CA TYR A 117 -18.42 -2.02 3.28
C TYR A 117 -18.26 -3.54 3.11
N GLY A 118 -17.08 -4.01 2.76
CA GLY A 118 -16.82 -5.42 2.51
C GLY A 118 -17.07 -6.33 3.70
N PRO A 119 -16.63 -6.00 4.93
CA PRO A 119 -16.88 -6.83 6.12
C PRO A 119 -18.35 -7.11 6.40
N ASP A 120 -19.24 -6.20 5.98
CA ASP A 120 -20.69 -6.31 6.16
C ASP A 120 -21.42 -6.84 4.91
N GLY A 121 -20.68 -7.33 3.91
CA GLY A 121 -21.26 -7.85 2.66
C GLY A 121 -21.88 -6.76 1.77
N GLY A 122 -21.29 -5.57 1.76
CA GLY A 122 -21.72 -4.45 0.92
C GLY A 122 -21.33 -4.60 -0.54
N PHE A 123 -21.21 -3.47 -1.23
CA PHE A 123 -20.80 -3.43 -2.64
C PHE A 123 -19.79 -2.31 -2.91
N VAL A 124 -19.16 -2.37 -4.07
CA VAL A 124 -18.30 -1.32 -4.60
C VAL A 124 -18.57 -1.12 -6.09
N ASP A 125 -18.43 0.10 -6.58
CA ASP A 125 -18.46 0.41 -8.01
C ASP A 125 -17.04 0.42 -8.58
N LEU A 126 -16.77 -0.46 -9.55
CA LEU A 126 -15.50 -0.58 -10.27
C LEU A 126 -15.77 -0.42 -11.77
N ASP A 127 -15.17 0.58 -12.40
CA ASP A 127 -15.38 0.90 -13.82
C ASP A 127 -16.88 1.01 -14.20
N ALA A 128 -17.66 1.68 -13.38
CA ALA A 128 -19.12 1.82 -13.52
C ALA A 128 -19.90 0.48 -13.44
N GLU A 129 -19.31 -0.56 -12.94
CA GLU A 129 -19.94 -1.85 -12.67
C GLU A 129 -20.05 -2.08 -11.16
N ARG A 130 -21.26 -2.35 -10.68
CA ARG A 130 -21.52 -2.68 -9.26
C ARG A 130 -21.13 -4.12 -8.99
N ILE A 131 -20.25 -4.32 -8.02
CA ILE A 131 -19.76 -5.61 -7.57
C ILE A 131 -20.14 -5.82 -6.12
N ASP A 132 -20.96 -6.85 -5.84
CA ASP A 132 -21.27 -7.27 -4.47
C ASP A 132 -20.02 -7.92 -3.85
N ILE A 133 -19.72 -7.56 -2.60
CA ILE A 133 -18.52 -8.06 -1.90
C ILE A 133 -18.93 -9.30 -1.10
N ARG A 134 -18.34 -10.43 -1.47
CA ARG A 134 -18.49 -11.72 -0.75
C ARG A 134 -17.13 -12.28 -0.33
N ALA A 135 -16.06 -11.83 -0.95
CA ALA A 135 -14.70 -12.17 -0.55
C ALA A 135 -14.42 -11.68 0.87
N GLY A 136 -13.54 -12.36 1.58
CA GLY A 136 -13.02 -11.86 2.86
C GLY A 136 -12.26 -10.56 2.67
N ILE A 137 -12.39 -9.62 3.60
CA ILE A 137 -11.68 -8.34 3.57
C ILE A 137 -10.91 -8.18 4.86
N ASP A 138 -9.59 -8.09 4.74
CA ASP A 138 -8.68 -7.90 5.86
C ASP A 138 -7.80 -6.66 5.65
N SER A 139 -7.31 -6.11 6.75
CA SER A 139 -6.35 -5.01 6.75
C SER A 139 -5.22 -5.29 7.70
N VAL A 140 -3.99 -5.13 7.22
CA VAL A 140 -2.77 -5.32 8.00
C VAL A 140 -2.00 -4.00 8.04
N GLY A 141 -1.94 -3.38 9.22
CA GLY A 141 -1.08 -2.22 9.46
C GLY A 141 0.39 -2.63 9.61
N GLY A 142 1.31 -1.68 9.42
CA GLY A 142 2.74 -1.90 9.65
C GLY A 142 3.58 -2.23 8.43
N TYR A 143 2.98 -2.43 7.25
CA TYR A 143 3.73 -2.54 5.99
C TYR A 143 3.93 -1.18 5.29
N SER A 144 3.34 -0.10 5.80
CA SER A 144 3.54 1.23 5.25
C SER A 144 4.94 1.74 5.60
N ALA A 145 5.66 2.22 4.58
CA ALA A 145 6.92 2.94 4.75
C ALA A 145 6.74 4.48 4.75
N HIS A 146 5.51 4.96 4.84
CA HIS A 146 5.25 6.38 4.99
C HIS A 146 5.66 6.86 6.39
N ALA A 147 6.20 8.08 6.44
CA ALA A 147 6.51 8.74 7.70
C ALA A 147 5.25 8.84 8.60
N ASP A 148 5.38 8.47 9.85
CA ASP A 148 4.33 8.67 10.85
C ASP A 148 4.31 10.13 11.35
N GLN A 149 3.40 10.44 12.29
CA GLN A 149 3.31 11.79 12.85
C GLN A 149 4.61 12.22 13.54
N ALA A 150 5.29 11.30 14.25
CA ALA A 150 6.53 11.60 14.95
C ALA A 150 7.66 11.90 13.96
N ASP A 151 7.72 11.16 12.87
CA ASP A 151 8.68 11.39 11.78
C ASP A 151 8.45 12.74 11.09
N LEU A 152 7.18 13.07 10.79
CA LEU A 152 6.82 14.35 10.17
C LEU A 152 7.16 15.53 11.08
N VAL A 153 6.86 15.44 12.37
CA VAL A 153 7.26 16.43 13.37
C VAL A 153 8.78 16.49 13.47
N GLY A 154 9.44 15.34 13.54
CA GLY A 154 10.89 15.24 13.58
C GLY A 154 11.56 15.84 12.33
N PHE A 155 10.97 15.68 11.15
CA PHE A 155 11.47 16.30 9.92
C PHE A 155 11.57 17.83 10.06
N VAL A 156 10.58 18.48 10.67
CA VAL A 156 10.60 19.93 10.90
C VAL A 156 11.54 20.31 12.06
N THR A 157 11.46 19.59 13.18
CA THR A 157 12.10 20.00 14.44
C THR A 157 13.57 19.62 14.55
N ARG A 158 14.05 18.68 13.72
CA ARG A 158 15.49 18.30 13.67
C ARG A 158 16.31 19.18 12.71
N MET A 159 15.68 20.11 11.98
CA MET A 159 16.40 21.07 11.16
C MET A 159 17.20 22.03 12.05
N GLN A 160 18.41 22.40 11.64
CA GLN A 160 19.22 23.40 12.37
C GLN A 160 18.48 24.74 12.50
N GLN A 161 17.83 25.17 11.42
CA GLN A 161 16.95 26.32 11.41
C GLN A 161 15.54 25.82 11.08
N TRP A 162 14.62 26.02 11.99
CA TRP A 162 13.23 25.65 11.75
C TRP A 162 12.61 26.59 10.73
N PRO A 163 11.75 26.08 9.83
CA PRO A 163 11.10 26.90 8.82
C PRO A 163 10.22 27.99 9.46
N SER A 164 10.21 29.18 8.89
CA SER A 164 9.29 30.25 9.30
C SER A 164 7.83 29.96 8.90
N GLU A 165 7.63 29.07 7.93
CA GLU A 165 6.31 28.60 7.50
C GLU A 165 6.34 27.11 7.13
N VAL A 166 5.35 26.36 7.63
CA VAL A 166 5.08 24.95 7.27
C VAL A 166 3.69 24.88 6.64
N ARG A 167 3.59 24.35 5.42
CA ARG A 167 2.32 24.14 4.72
C ARG A 167 1.96 22.67 4.67
N LEU A 168 0.76 22.32 5.18
CA LEU A 168 0.23 20.96 5.17
C LEU A 168 -0.75 20.80 4.01
N ILE A 169 -0.32 20.16 2.92
CA ILE A 169 -1.06 20.16 1.65
C ILE A 169 -1.87 18.88 1.46
N HIS A 170 -1.28 17.73 1.68
CA HIS A 170 -1.94 16.42 1.52
C HIS A 170 -2.39 15.86 2.87
N GLY A 171 -3.47 15.07 2.83
CA GLY A 171 -4.04 14.39 3.97
C GLY A 171 -5.50 14.79 4.20
N GLU A 172 -6.20 13.97 4.97
CA GLU A 172 -7.55 14.29 5.44
C GLU A 172 -7.52 15.52 6.38
N ASP A 173 -8.59 16.31 6.35
CA ASP A 173 -8.62 17.57 7.09
C ASP A 173 -8.36 17.39 8.59
N GLN A 174 -8.94 16.36 9.19
CA GLN A 174 -8.71 16.05 10.60
C GLN A 174 -7.25 15.68 10.90
N ALA A 175 -6.60 14.93 10.00
CA ALA A 175 -5.19 14.57 10.15
C ALA A 175 -4.28 15.79 10.00
N LYS A 176 -4.57 16.68 9.02
CA LYS A 176 -3.84 17.95 8.84
C LYS A 176 -4.00 18.86 10.06
N GLN A 177 -5.21 18.98 10.59
CA GLN A 177 -5.47 19.80 11.79
C GLN A 177 -4.68 19.26 12.99
N ARG A 178 -4.72 17.96 13.23
CA ARG A 178 -3.98 17.33 14.34
C ARG A 178 -2.47 17.54 14.22
N LEU A 179 -1.91 17.36 13.02
CA LEU A 179 -0.48 17.60 12.78
C LEU A 179 -0.13 19.09 12.96
N ALA A 180 -1.01 20.00 12.51
CA ALA A 180 -0.81 21.44 12.70
C ALA A 180 -0.78 21.85 14.18
N GLU A 181 -1.67 21.29 14.99
CA GLU A 181 -1.69 21.50 16.45
C GLU A 181 -0.36 21.07 17.08
N VAL A 182 0.06 19.83 16.82
CA VAL A 182 1.32 19.30 17.37
C VAL A 182 2.53 20.14 16.94
N LEU A 183 2.59 20.57 15.69
CA LEU A 183 3.68 21.42 15.21
C LEU A 183 3.66 22.79 15.91
N ARG A 184 2.49 23.45 16.07
CA ARG A 184 2.38 24.73 16.79
C ARG A 184 2.85 24.59 18.24
N GLU A 185 2.39 23.55 18.94
CA GLU A 185 2.86 23.24 20.30
C GLU A 185 4.40 23.10 20.37
N ARG A 186 5.01 22.44 19.37
CA ARG A 186 6.46 22.30 19.32
C ARG A 186 7.20 23.62 19.11
N TYR A 187 6.67 24.50 18.26
CA TYR A 187 7.23 25.84 18.06
C TYR A 187 7.15 26.67 19.36
N GLU A 188 6.01 26.62 20.06
CA GLU A 188 5.82 27.31 21.35
C GLU A 188 6.78 26.78 22.42
N GLN A 189 6.85 25.46 22.63
CA GLN A 189 7.75 24.82 23.60
C GLN A 189 9.22 25.17 23.36
N ALA A 190 9.62 25.31 22.09
CA ALA A 190 10.98 25.67 21.71
C ALA A 190 11.23 27.20 21.71
N SER A 191 10.23 28.02 22.06
CA SER A 191 10.27 29.51 21.97
C SER A 191 10.70 29.98 20.57
N ARG A 192 10.25 29.29 19.51
CA ARG A 192 10.56 29.59 18.11
C ARG A 192 9.34 30.22 17.42
N GLN A 193 9.62 31.13 16.51
CA GLN A 193 8.57 31.70 15.67
C GLN A 193 8.42 30.88 14.39
N GLY A 194 7.16 30.53 14.06
CA GLY A 194 6.83 29.84 12.84
C GLY A 194 5.32 29.76 12.65
N ARG A 195 4.89 29.71 11.39
CA ARG A 195 3.48 29.63 11.02
C ARG A 195 3.17 28.25 10.41
N VAL A 196 2.15 27.57 10.94
CA VAL A 196 1.65 26.31 10.35
C VAL A 196 0.32 26.58 9.66
N VAL A 197 0.27 26.35 8.36
CA VAL A 197 -0.86 26.70 7.47
C VAL A 197 -1.43 25.44 6.83
N ILE A 198 -2.75 25.36 6.82
CA ILE A 198 -3.51 24.40 6.01
C ILE A 198 -4.18 25.23 4.91
N PRO A 199 -3.77 25.11 3.65
CA PRO A 199 -4.36 25.85 2.54
C PRO A 199 -5.80 25.45 2.26
#